data_1c398ea091ec690813d5dc6e8e1194a6
#
_entry.id   1c398ea091ec690813d5dc6e8e1194a6
#
_cell.length_a   1.000
_cell.length_b   1.000
_cell.length_c   1.000
_cell.angle_alpha   90.00
_cell.angle_beta   90.00
_cell.angle_gamma   90.00
#
_symmetry.space_group_name_H-M   'P 1'
#
loop_
_entity.id
_entity.type
_entity.pdbx_description
1 polymer ?
#
loop_
_entity_poly.entity_id
_entity_poly.type
_entity_poly.pdbx_seq_one_letter_code
_entity_poly.pdbx_strand_id
1 'polypeptide(L)'
;VNPSTPIGPRDVKPTPTGRIIVEAALGKIPAFVDTGLNLVHVDDVAAGHFLALERGNIGERYILGGENLPLQQMLADIANLTGRKPPTIALPRWPLYPLAVGAEAVAKITKREPFVTVDGLKMSKNKMYFTSAKAERELGYRARPYREGLADALQWFREAGYLKA
;
A
#
# COMPACT_ATOMS: atom_id res chain seq x y z
N VAL A 1 -1.52 -18.36 -5.09
CA VAL A 1 -2.25 -17.12 -4.81
C VAL A 1 -1.36 -15.91 -4.99
N ASN A 2 -1.95 -14.78 -5.37
CA ASN A 2 -1.27 -13.54 -5.67
C ASN A 2 -1.94 -12.41 -4.87
N PRO A 3 -1.45 -12.09 -3.65
CA PRO A 3 -1.93 -10.93 -2.91
C PRO A 3 -1.68 -9.63 -3.69
N SER A 4 -2.59 -8.67 -3.59
CA SER A 4 -2.41 -7.35 -4.19
C SER A 4 -1.52 -6.45 -3.31
N THR A 5 -2.09 -5.51 -2.60
CA THR A 5 -1.36 -4.62 -1.68
C THR A 5 -1.92 -4.78 -0.26
N PRO A 6 -1.40 -5.74 0.53
CA PRO A 6 -1.85 -5.96 1.90
C PRO A 6 -1.53 -4.76 2.79
N ILE A 7 -2.51 -4.35 3.60
CA ILE A 7 -2.38 -3.37 4.67
C ILE A 7 -3.02 -3.92 5.94
N GLY A 8 -2.54 -3.50 7.10
CA GLY A 8 -3.10 -3.97 8.37
C GLY A 8 -2.06 -3.99 9.49
N PRO A 9 -2.36 -4.65 10.60
CA PRO A 9 -1.47 -4.72 11.76
C PRO A 9 -0.26 -5.62 11.50
N ARG A 10 0.75 -5.53 12.37
CA ARG A 10 1.97 -6.37 12.41
C ARG A 10 2.97 -6.17 11.27
N ASP A 11 2.96 -5.02 10.61
CA ASP A 11 4.02 -4.61 9.68
C ASP A 11 5.26 -4.12 10.47
N VAL A 12 5.95 -5.07 11.13
CA VAL A 12 7.03 -4.82 12.12
C VAL A 12 8.18 -4.02 11.54
N LYS A 13 8.56 -4.27 10.30
CA LYS A 13 9.48 -3.42 9.53
C LYS A 13 8.68 -2.84 8.39
N PRO A 14 8.21 -1.58 8.52
CA PRO A 14 7.26 -1.03 7.57
C PRO A 14 7.62 -1.32 6.11
N THR A 15 6.75 -2.06 5.45
CA THR A 15 6.82 -2.31 4.00
C THR A 15 6.75 -0.97 3.25
N PRO A 16 7.04 -0.91 1.95
CA PRO A 16 6.88 0.33 1.18
C PRO A 16 5.51 0.97 1.35
N THR A 17 4.43 0.19 1.38
CA THR A 17 3.07 0.70 1.62
C THR A 17 2.88 1.12 3.08
N GLY A 18 3.37 0.34 4.03
CA GLY A 18 3.35 0.69 5.46
C GLY A 18 4.09 1.99 5.75
N ARG A 19 5.22 2.24 5.08
CA ARG A 19 5.94 3.53 5.16
C ARG A 19 5.11 4.69 4.66
N ILE A 20 4.39 4.53 3.55
CA ILE A 20 3.46 5.57 3.07
C ILE A 20 2.41 5.87 4.14
N ILE A 21 1.84 4.84 4.79
CA ILE A 21 0.86 5.02 5.88
C ILE A 21 1.48 5.81 7.04
N VAL A 22 2.66 5.40 7.52
CA VAL A 22 3.36 6.07 8.63
C VAL A 22 3.72 7.52 8.29
N GLU A 23 4.31 7.76 7.12
CA GLU A 23 4.74 9.09 6.72
C GLU A 23 3.56 10.04 6.47
N ALA A 24 2.47 9.53 5.88
CA ALA A 24 1.23 10.29 5.72
C ALA A 24 0.62 10.63 7.08
N ALA A 25 0.55 9.67 8.00
CA ALA A 25 0.05 9.88 9.36
C ALA A 25 0.90 10.91 10.15
N LEU A 26 2.20 10.98 9.90
CA LEU A 26 3.10 11.97 10.47
C LEU A 26 3.05 13.34 9.74
N GLY A 27 2.30 13.46 8.63
CA GLY A 27 2.21 14.67 7.83
C GLY A 27 3.50 14.96 7.02
N LYS A 28 4.30 13.95 6.73
CA LYS A 28 5.58 14.07 6.01
C LYS A 28 5.45 13.94 4.49
N ILE A 29 4.24 13.72 3.97
CA ILE A 29 3.98 13.62 2.52
C ILE A 29 3.32 14.92 2.04
N PRO A 30 4.08 15.89 1.51
CA PRO A 30 3.53 17.16 1.05
C PRO A 30 2.87 17.08 -0.32
N ALA A 31 3.26 16.09 -1.12
CA ALA A 31 2.82 15.90 -2.50
C ALA A 31 2.89 14.42 -2.89
N PHE A 32 2.19 14.03 -3.94
CA PHE A 32 2.12 12.64 -4.40
C PHE A 32 2.21 12.55 -5.93
N VAL A 33 2.46 11.34 -6.42
CA VAL A 33 2.40 11.02 -7.85
C VAL A 33 1.05 10.37 -8.14
N ASP A 34 0.38 10.76 -9.25
CA ASP A 34 -0.89 10.13 -9.65
C ASP A 34 -0.66 8.65 -9.99
N THR A 35 -1.11 7.78 -9.10
CA THR A 35 -1.09 6.32 -9.24
C THR A 35 -2.28 5.73 -8.48
N GLY A 36 -2.45 4.42 -8.58
CA GLY A 36 -3.52 3.71 -7.86
C GLY A 36 -3.06 2.34 -7.40
N LEU A 37 -3.67 1.87 -6.33
CA LEU A 37 -3.38 0.62 -5.65
C LEU A 37 -4.66 -0.19 -5.48
N ASN A 38 -4.52 -1.50 -5.38
CA ASN A 38 -5.59 -2.37 -4.92
C ASN A 38 -5.28 -2.75 -3.47
N LEU A 39 -5.94 -2.12 -2.52
CA LEU A 39 -5.71 -2.35 -1.09
C LEU A 39 -6.58 -3.48 -0.56
N VAL A 40 -5.98 -4.33 0.27
CA VAL A 40 -6.65 -5.47 0.90
C VAL A 40 -6.17 -5.61 2.35
N HIS A 41 -7.07 -6.03 3.25
CA HIS A 41 -6.69 -6.32 4.62
C HIS A 41 -5.79 -7.56 4.70
N VAL A 42 -4.71 -7.49 5.48
CA VAL A 42 -3.72 -8.58 5.61
C VAL A 42 -4.35 -9.89 6.11
N ASP A 43 -5.31 -9.83 7.03
CA ASP A 43 -5.98 -11.04 7.55
C ASP A 43 -6.92 -11.67 6.49
N ASP A 44 -7.50 -10.88 5.57
CA ASP A 44 -8.28 -11.42 4.45
C ASP A 44 -7.38 -12.13 3.45
N VAL A 45 -6.18 -11.60 3.25
CA VAL A 45 -5.14 -12.31 2.46
C VAL A 45 -4.78 -13.63 3.12
N ALA A 46 -4.56 -13.64 4.43
CA ALA A 46 -4.28 -14.88 5.19
C ALA A 46 -5.43 -15.88 5.05
N ALA A 47 -6.67 -15.46 5.26
CA ALA A 47 -7.85 -16.30 5.05
C ALA A 47 -7.95 -16.83 3.62
N GLY A 48 -7.63 -15.98 2.63
CA GLY A 48 -7.60 -16.36 1.21
C GLY A 48 -6.58 -17.46 0.89
N HIS A 49 -5.45 -17.52 1.60
CA HIS A 49 -4.48 -18.63 1.46
C HIS A 49 -5.08 -19.96 1.94
N PHE A 50 -5.79 -19.97 3.08
CA PHE A 50 -6.49 -21.16 3.56
C PHE A 50 -7.59 -21.60 2.60
N LEU A 51 -8.40 -20.67 2.11
CA LEU A 51 -9.43 -20.98 1.12
C LEU A 51 -8.83 -21.59 -0.17
N ALA A 52 -7.70 -21.06 -0.62
CA ALA A 52 -7.03 -21.60 -1.80
C ALA A 52 -6.44 -23.00 -1.55
N LEU A 53 -5.95 -23.27 -0.34
CA LEU A 53 -5.50 -24.60 0.06
C LEU A 53 -6.64 -25.63 0.06
N GLU A 54 -7.81 -25.24 0.55
CA GLU A 54 -8.98 -26.12 0.70
C GLU A 54 -9.77 -26.31 -0.60
N ARG A 55 -9.87 -25.28 -1.44
CA ARG A 55 -10.82 -25.20 -2.57
C ARG A 55 -10.17 -24.86 -3.90
N GLY A 56 -8.87 -24.50 -3.88
CA GLY A 56 -8.18 -24.08 -5.10
C GLY A 56 -7.91 -25.24 -6.05
N ASN A 57 -8.04 -24.99 -7.34
CA ASN A 57 -7.66 -25.94 -8.35
C ASN A 57 -6.14 -25.91 -8.60
N ILE A 58 -5.52 -27.09 -8.71
CA ILE A 58 -4.08 -27.21 -8.98
C ILE A 58 -3.76 -26.58 -10.33
N GLY A 59 -2.71 -25.75 -10.37
CA GLY A 59 -2.28 -25.03 -11.57
C GLY A 59 -2.99 -23.68 -11.80
N GLU A 60 -4.05 -23.38 -11.06
CA GLU A 60 -4.77 -22.12 -11.18
C GLU A 60 -4.14 -20.99 -10.32
N ARG A 61 -4.42 -19.75 -10.73
CA ARG A 61 -3.95 -18.54 -10.03
C ARG A 61 -5.15 -17.75 -9.51
N TYR A 62 -5.07 -17.34 -8.26
CA TYR A 62 -6.10 -16.56 -7.59
C TYR A 62 -5.51 -15.24 -7.06
N ILE A 63 -6.08 -14.12 -7.47
CA ILE A 63 -5.73 -12.81 -6.93
C ILE A 63 -6.53 -12.61 -5.64
N LEU A 64 -5.79 -12.34 -4.55
CA LEU A 64 -6.36 -11.99 -3.26
C LEU A 64 -6.26 -10.46 -3.12
N GLY A 65 -7.22 -9.78 -3.69
CA GLY A 65 -7.31 -8.32 -3.70
C GLY A 65 -8.52 -7.81 -2.92
N GLY A 66 -8.58 -6.51 -2.77
CA GLY A 66 -9.69 -5.78 -2.17
C GLY A 66 -10.17 -4.67 -3.11
N GLU A 67 -10.10 -3.42 -2.65
CA GLU A 67 -10.61 -2.27 -3.37
C GLU A 67 -9.54 -1.54 -4.19
N ASN A 68 -9.91 -1.14 -5.40
CA ASN A 68 -9.09 -0.31 -6.27
C ASN A 68 -9.32 1.16 -5.96
N LEU A 69 -8.27 1.90 -5.59
CA LEU A 69 -8.39 3.31 -5.30
C LEU A 69 -7.14 4.11 -5.72
N PRO A 70 -7.32 5.42 -6.03
CA PRO A 70 -6.19 6.32 -6.25
C PRO A 70 -5.37 6.50 -4.97
N LEU A 71 -4.04 6.66 -5.09
CA LEU A 71 -3.18 6.99 -3.95
C LEU A 71 -3.65 8.26 -3.24
N GLN A 72 -4.14 9.25 -3.97
CA GLN A 72 -4.73 10.47 -3.40
C GLN A 72 -5.84 10.16 -2.38
N GLN A 73 -6.74 9.23 -2.71
CA GLN A 73 -7.83 8.84 -1.82
C GLN A 73 -7.31 8.17 -0.54
N MET A 74 -6.35 7.26 -0.68
CA MET A 74 -5.69 6.63 0.47
C MET A 74 -5.07 7.67 1.40
N LEU A 75 -4.33 8.64 0.84
CA LEU A 75 -3.70 9.71 1.61
C LEU A 75 -4.72 10.63 2.29
N ALA A 76 -5.85 10.91 1.62
CA ALA A 76 -6.95 11.68 2.21
C ALA A 76 -7.60 10.95 3.39
N ASP A 77 -7.84 9.65 3.26
CA ASP A 77 -8.42 8.86 4.33
C ASP A 77 -7.46 8.73 5.54
N ILE A 78 -6.15 8.57 5.31
CA ILE A 78 -5.14 8.62 6.38
C ILE A 78 -5.17 9.98 7.09
N ALA A 79 -5.20 11.07 6.34
CA ALA A 79 -5.25 12.41 6.88
C ALA A 79 -6.50 12.63 7.76
N ASN A 80 -7.66 12.18 7.29
CA ASN A 80 -8.92 12.22 8.04
C ASN A 80 -8.84 11.43 9.36
N LEU A 81 -8.28 10.19 9.32
CA LEU A 81 -8.14 9.33 10.50
C LEU A 81 -7.11 9.85 11.51
N THR A 82 -6.21 10.72 11.08
CA THR A 82 -5.13 11.27 11.92
C THR A 82 -5.30 12.74 12.26
N GLY A 83 -6.42 13.38 11.83
CA GLY A 83 -6.70 14.79 12.06
C GLY A 83 -5.75 15.74 11.33
N ARG A 84 -5.16 15.31 10.21
CA ARG A 84 -4.22 16.09 9.41
C ARG A 84 -4.85 16.60 8.11
N LYS A 85 -4.17 17.54 7.45
CA LYS A 85 -4.58 18.00 6.12
C LYS A 85 -4.03 17.03 5.07
N PRO A 86 -4.86 16.57 4.11
CA PRO A 86 -4.39 15.70 3.04
C PRO A 86 -3.48 16.47 2.06
N PRO A 87 -2.49 15.82 1.45
CA PRO A 87 -1.72 16.43 0.38
C PRO A 87 -2.60 16.65 -0.86
N THR A 88 -2.50 17.84 -1.43
CA THR A 88 -3.31 18.25 -2.61
C THR A 88 -2.50 18.38 -3.89
N ILE A 89 -1.17 18.34 -3.78
CA ILE A 89 -0.26 18.60 -4.91
C ILE A 89 0.09 17.29 -5.59
N ALA A 90 -0.43 17.09 -6.81
CA ALA A 90 0.01 16.00 -7.68
C ALA A 90 1.26 16.42 -8.47
N LEU A 91 2.36 15.72 -8.29
CA LEU A 91 3.61 16.00 -8.99
C LEU A 91 3.67 15.25 -10.33
N PRO A 92 4.08 15.90 -11.41
CA PRO A 92 4.39 15.21 -12.66
C PRO A 92 5.61 14.30 -12.46
N ARG A 93 5.65 13.15 -13.14
CA ARG A 93 6.71 12.14 -12.93
C ARG A 93 8.06 12.56 -13.50
N TRP A 94 8.07 13.30 -14.61
CA TRP A 94 9.29 13.56 -15.36
C TRP A 94 10.38 14.31 -14.56
N PRO A 95 10.09 15.33 -13.72
CA PRO A 95 11.12 16.00 -12.93
C PRO A 95 11.59 15.17 -11.73
N LEU A 96 10.86 14.10 -11.37
CA LEU A 96 11.22 13.23 -10.26
C LEU A 96 12.28 12.18 -10.65
N TYR A 97 12.49 11.90 -11.94
CA TYR A 97 13.51 10.92 -12.37
C TYR A 97 14.94 11.31 -11.98
N PRO A 98 15.44 12.51 -12.28
CA PRO A 98 16.77 12.90 -11.84
C PRO A 98 16.93 12.93 -10.32
N LEU A 99 15.85 13.33 -9.61
CA LEU A 99 15.82 13.29 -8.14
C LEU A 99 15.94 11.85 -7.61
N ALA A 100 15.23 10.90 -8.22
CA ALA A 100 15.28 9.49 -7.83
C ALA A 100 16.67 8.89 -8.05
N VAL A 101 17.31 9.18 -9.19
CA VAL A 101 18.68 8.73 -9.46
C VAL A 101 19.66 9.29 -8.42
N GLY A 102 19.56 10.57 -8.07
CA GLY A 102 20.37 11.19 -7.03
C GLY A 102 20.11 10.57 -5.65
N ALA A 103 18.82 10.33 -5.29
CA ALA A 103 18.44 9.71 -4.03
C ALA A 103 18.99 8.27 -3.91
N GLU A 104 18.92 7.47 -4.99
CA GLU A 104 19.50 6.12 -5.02
C GLU A 104 21.05 6.15 -4.87
N ALA A 105 21.73 7.11 -5.50
CA ALA A 105 23.18 7.27 -5.34
C ALA A 105 23.56 7.60 -3.88
N VAL A 106 22.85 8.52 -3.25
CA VAL A 106 23.03 8.86 -1.82
C VAL A 106 22.71 7.67 -0.92
N ALA A 107 21.65 6.92 -1.23
CA ALA A 107 21.23 5.74 -0.48
C ALA A 107 22.32 4.65 -0.44
N LYS A 108 23.05 4.45 -1.56
CA LYS A 108 24.17 3.51 -1.62
C LYS A 108 25.32 3.88 -0.65
N ILE A 109 25.55 5.18 -0.43
CA ILE A 109 26.57 5.67 0.48
C ILE A 109 26.08 5.63 1.93
N THR A 110 24.87 6.12 2.18
CA THR A 110 24.32 6.26 3.53
C THR A 110 23.71 4.97 4.08
N LYS A 111 23.52 3.93 3.26
CA LYS A 111 22.83 2.67 3.57
C LYS A 111 21.38 2.87 4.07
N ARG A 112 20.80 4.01 3.76
CA ARG A 112 19.37 4.32 4.07
C ARG A 112 18.54 4.12 2.83
N GLU A 113 17.33 3.62 3.01
CA GLU A 113 16.37 3.47 1.90
C GLU A 113 15.99 4.85 1.35
N PRO A 114 16.04 5.05 0.01
CA PRO A 114 15.69 6.33 -0.60
C PRO A 114 14.17 6.56 -0.49
N PHE A 115 13.79 7.82 -0.36
CA PHE A 115 12.37 8.22 -0.33
C PHE A 115 11.65 7.98 -1.66
N VAL A 116 12.37 8.14 -2.77
CA VAL A 116 11.88 7.91 -4.13
C VAL A 116 12.89 7.06 -4.89
N THR A 117 12.41 6.08 -5.65
CA THR A 117 13.24 5.21 -6.49
C THR A 117 12.82 5.32 -7.96
N VAL A 118 13.76 5.06 -8.86
CA VAL A 118 13.49 5.02 -10.30
C VAL A 118 12.45 3.94 -10.61
N ASP A 119 12.53 2.78 -9.95
CA ASP A 119 11.59 1.68 -10.16
C ASP A 119 10.20 2.02 -9.60
N GLY A 120 10.12 2.67 -8.44
CA GLY A 120 8.87 3.18 -7.89
C GLY A 120 8.17 4.17 -8.85
N LEU A 121 8.95 5.07 -9.49
CA LEU A 121 8.41 5.98 -10.50
C LEU A 121 7.97 5.26 -11.78
N LYS A 122 8.68 4.21 -12.22
CA LYS A 122 8.25 3.38 -13.35
C LYS A 122 6.95 2.64 -13.03
N MET A 123 6.86 2.02 -11.86
CA MET A 123 5.65 1.32 -11.40
C MET A 123 4.45 2.27 -11.30
N SER A 124 4.66 3.51 -10.84
CA SER A 124 3.59 4.51 -10.72
C SER A 124 2.94 4.92 -12.04
N LYS A 125 3.54 4.57 -13.20
CA LYS A 125 2.94 4.85 -14.52
C LYS A 125 1.62 4.10 -14.72
N ASN A 126 1.49 2.92 -14.12
CA ASN A 126 0.32 2.08 -14.23
C ASN A 126 -0.44 2.08 -12.90
N LYS A 127 -1.74 2.21 -12.95
CA LYS A 127 -2.59 1.96 -11.80
C LYS A 127 -2.61 0.45 -11.55
N MET A 128 -2.15 0.03 -10.38
CA MET A 128 -2.13 -1.37 -9.98
C MET A 128 -3.52 -1.79 -9.49
N TYR A 129 -4.46 -1.86 -10.44
CA TYR A 129 -5.83 -2.25 -10.20
C TYR A 129 -6.03 -3.71 -10.60
N PHE A 130 -6.62 -4.46 -9.69
CA PHE A 130 -6.84 -5.89 -9.85
C PHE A 130 -8.29 -6.23 -9.54
N THR A 131 -8.71 -7.42 -9.94
CA THR A 131 -10.01 -7.99 -9.57
C THR A 131 -9.82 -9.35 -8.92
N SER A 132 -10.50 -9.59 -7.83
CA SER A 132 -10.58 -10.87 -7.11
C SER A 132 -11.78 -11.72 -7.53
N ALA A 133 -12.52 -11.34 -8.57
CA ALA A 133 -13.76 -12.00 -8.98
C ALA A 133 -13.63 -13.53 -9.16
N LYS A 134 -12.47 -14.02 -9.62
CA LYS A 134 -12.20 -15.46 -9.71
C LYS A 134 -12.09 -16.09 -8.32
N ALA A 135 -11.32 -15.48 -7.41
CA ALA A 135 -11.20 -15.98 -6.04
C ALA A 135 -12.54 -15.95 -5.30
N GLU A 136 -13.33 -14.91 -5.51
CA GLU A 136 -14.67 -14.79 -4.94
C GLU A 136 -15.59 -15.93 -5.41
N ARG A 137 -15.62 -16.19 -6.71
CA ARG A 137 -16.47 -17.21 -7.32
C ARG A 137 -16.05 -18.64 -6.98
N GLU A 138 -14.74 -18.93 -7.01
CA GLU A 138 -14.23 -20.29 -6.93
C GLU A 138 -13.82 -20.69 -5.52
N LEU A 139 -13.32 -19.75 -4.72
CA LEU A 139 -12.88 -20.02 -3.35
C LEU A 139 -13.89 -19.55 -2.29
N GLY A 140 -14.85 -18.70 -2.66
CA GLY A 140 -15.70 -17.98 -1.70
C GLY A 140 -14.95 -16.89 -0.94
N TYR A 141 -13.84 -16.37 -1.52
CA TYR A 141 -13.07 -15.28 -0.96
C TYR A 141 -13.91 -14.02 -0.81
N ARG A 142 -13.72 -13.28 0.28
CA ARG A 142 -14.34 -11.97 0.50
C ARG A 142 -13.34 -11.07 1.22
N ALA A 143 -13.11 -9.89 0.66
CA ALA A 143 -12.32 -8.86 1.31
C ALA A 143 -13.25 -7.87 2.02
N ARG A 144 -12.88 -7.47 3.23
CA ARG A 144 -13.54 -6.37 3.95
C ARG A 144 -13.16 -5.02 3.34
N PRO A 145 -13.87 -3.92 3.67
CA PRO A 145 -13.50 -2.58 3.22
C PRO A 145 -12.07 -2.21 3.60
N TYR A 146 -11.29 -1.65 2.66
CA TYR A 146 -9.88 -1.30 2.90
C TYR A 146 -9.70 -0.31 4.07
N ARG A 147 -10.71 0.49 4.37
CA ARG A 147 -10.68 1.44 5.49
C ARG A 147 -10.51 0.77 6.84
N GLU A 148 -11.04 -0.44 7.02
CA GLU A 148 -10.80 -1.23 8.22
C GLU A 148 -9.31 -1.58 8.33
N GLY A 149 -8.71 -2.13 7.27
CA GLY A 149 -7.28 -2.43 7.24
C GLY A 149 -6.39 -1.20 7.44
N LEU A 150 -6.83 -0.04 6.95
CA LEU A 150 -6.13 1.23 7.15
C LEU A 150 -6.20 1.69 8.62
N ALA A 151 -7.37 1.59 9.24
CA ALA A 151 -7.57 1.93 10.64
C ALA A 151 -6.74 1.01 11.56
N ASP A 152 -6.77 -0.30 11.31
CA ASP A 152 -6.02 -1.30 12.06
C ASP A 152 -4.51 -1.13 11.90
N ALA A 153 -4.03 -0.79 10.70
CA ALA A 153 -2.64 -0.45 10.45
C ALA A 153 -2.21 0.78 11.26
N LEU A 154 -3.00 1.86 11.24
CA LEU A 154 -2.70 3.09 11.99
C LEU A 154 -2.71 2.87 13.50
N GLN A 155 -3.66 2.08 14.02
CA GLN A 155 -3.70 1.70 15.42
C GLN A 155 -2.42 0.94 15.80
N TRP A 156 -2.08 -0.09 15.04
CA TRP A 156 -0.89 -0.90 15.29
C TRP A 156 0.41 -0.07 15.22
N PHE A 157 0.58 0.79 14.21
CA PHE A 157 1.74 1.67 14.11
C PHE A 157 1.84 2.66 15.28
N ARG A 158 0.71 3.10 15.83
CA ARG A 158 0.67 3.94 17.04
C ARG A 158 1.14 3.17 18.28
N GLU A 159 0.63 1.95 18.49
CA GLU A 159 0.99 1.08 19.61
C GLU A 159 2.46 0.64 19.51
N ALA A 160 2.95 0.34 18.32
CA ALA A 160 4.35 -0.01 18.06
C ALA A 160 5.32 1.19 18.13
N GLY A 161 4.82 2.41 18.37
CA GLY A 161 5.64 3.60 18.57
C GLY A 161 6.14 4.28 17.30
N TYR A 162 5.65 3.92 16.12
CA TYR A 162 6.01 4.57 14.85
C TYR A 162 5.36 5.95 14.66
N LEU A 163 4.20 6.19 15.29
CA LEU A 163 3.44 7.43 15.18
C LEU A 163 3.61 8.36 16.39
N LYS A 164 4.80 8.35 17.02
CA LYS A 164 5.13 9.35 18.05
C LYS A 164 5.31 10.71 17.39
N ALA A 165 4.57 11.71 17.91
CA ALA A 165 4.68 13.10 17.52
C ALA A 165 6.03 13.70 17.92
#